data_f9614069762af6e6b0c914807c84205c
#
_entry.id   f9614069762af6e6b0c914807c84205c
#
_cell.length_a   1.000
_cell.length_b   1.000
_cell.length_c   1.000
_cell.angle_alpha   90.00
_cell.angle_beta   90.00
_cell.angle_gamma   90.00
#
_symmetry.space_group_name_H-M   'P 1'
#
loop_
_entity.id
_entity.type
_entity.pdbx_description
1 polymer ?
#
loop_
_entity_poly.entity_id
_entity_poly.type
_entity_poly.pdbx_seq_one_letter_code
_entity_poly.pdbx_strand_id
1 'polypeptide(L)'
;MEEKNNPLSPHLQIYRWQISSLLSITHRIVGVINIIAITIICFWSLFLLFGAENYLIINNFLQSFFGKFVAVGLCWTFSFHILNELRHLFWDLGYGFDLKISKITGVLTLLGSFVLTILFYLIGKNIF
;
A
#
# COMPACT_ATOMS: atom_id res chain seq x y z
N MET A 1 42.18 24.87 15.13
CA MET A 1 41.28 23.85 15.70
C MET A 1 40.48 23.28 14.58
N GLU A 2 40.69 21.99 14.29
CA GLU A 2 40.22 21.34 13.08
C GLU A 2 38.73 20.91 13.20
N GLU A 3 37.82 21.77 12.75
CA GLU A 3 36.40 21.38 12.51
C GLU A 3 36.19 20.69 11.15
N LYS A 4 37.26 20.32 10.46
CA LYS A 4 37.19 19.83 9.06
C LYS A 4 36.73 18.40 8.89
N ASN A 5 36.54 17.61 9.94
CA ASN A 5 36.21 16.17 9.85
C ASN A 5 34.85 15.76 10.44
N ASN A 6 34.01 16.70 10.83
CA ASN A 6 32.70 16.35 11.30
C ASN A 6 31.78 16.02 10.10
N PRO A 7 31.06 14.88 10.12
CA PRO A 7 30.13 14.57 9.06
C PRO A 7 29.04 15.65 8.98
N LEU A 8 28.73 16.10 7.75
CA LEU A 8 27.67 17.07 7.51
C LEU A 8 26.34 16.52 8.04
N SER A 9 25.67 17.33 8.87
CA SER A 9 24.30 17.04 9.30
C SER A 9 23.40 16.89 8.07
N PRO A 10 22.47 15.90 8.03
CA PRO A 10 21.54 15.71 6.92
C PRO A 10 20.47 16.82 6.93
N HIS A 11 20.82 18.02 6.50
CA HIS A 11 19.86 19.10 6.28
C HIS A 11 18.94 18.76 5.12
N LEU A 12 17.66 19.22 5.16
CA LEU A 12 16.66 19.00 4.10
C LEU A 12 17.18 19.41 2.70
N GLN A 13 18.07 20.40 2.62
CA GLN A 13 18.64 20.88 1.36
C GLN A 13 19.64 19.91 0.72
N ILE A 14 20.26 19.01 1.49
CA ILE A 14 21.27 18.05 1.02
C ILE A 14 20.76 16.60 1.09
N TYR A 15 19.57 16.37 1.66
CA TYR A 15 18.99 15.04 1.76
C TYR A 15 18.58 14.54 0.38
N ARG A 16 19.14 13.42 -0.04
CA ARG A 16 18.72 12.72 -1.26
C ARG A 16 17.73 11.61 -0.89
N TRP A 17 16.54 11.70 -1.44
CA TRP A 17 15.51 10.69 -1.25
C TRP A 17 16.00 9.30 -1.69
N GLN A 18 15.90 8.35 -0.78
CA GLN A 18 16.18 6.96 -1.07
C GLN A 18 14.86 6.20 -1.26
N ILE A 19 14.85 5.23 -2.17
CA ILE A 19 13.66 4.40 -2.45
C ILE A 19 13.16 3.71 -1.17
N SER A 20 14.07 3.22 -0.33
CA SER A 20 13.72 2.58 0.95
C SER A 20 12.98 3.51 1.91
N SER A 21 13.39 4.79 2.01
CA SER A 21 12.69 5.79 2.83
C SER A 21 11.29 6.07 2.30
N LEU A 22 11.15 6.22 0.99
CA LEU A 22 9.86 6.47 0.35
C LEU A 22 8.91 5.29 0.57
N LEU A 23 9.38 4.06 0.39
CA LEU A 23 8.59 2.86 0.65
C LEU A 23 8.16 2.74 2.11
N SER A 24 9.05 3.08 3.06
CA SER A 24 8.73 3.06 4.49
C SER A 24 7.63 4.07 4.85
N ILE A 25 7.68 5.28 4.32
CA ILE A 25 6.64 6.29 4.54
C ILE A 25 5.33 5.84 3.89
N THR A 26 5.37 5.42 2.63
CA THR A 26 4.19 4.92 1.90
C THR A 26 3.55 3.76 2.63
N HIS A 27 4.34 2.80 3.13
CA HIS A 27 3.83 1.64 3.87
C HIS A 27 3.05 2.04 5.13
N ARG A 28 3.53 3.01 5.89
CA ARG A 28 2.83 3.54 7.07
C ARG A 28 1.50 4.20 6.70
N ILE A 29 1.50 5.06 5.67
CA ILE A 29 0.28 5.72 5.19
C ILE A 29 -0.74 4.70 4.71
N VAL A 30 -0.31 3.76 3.89
CA VAL A 30 -1.14 2.68 3.35
C VAL A 30 -1.68 1.78 4.47
N GLY A 31 -0.88 1.49 5.51
CA GLY A 31 -1.33 0.74 6.68
C GLY A 31 -2.51 1.41 7.39
N VAL A 32 -2.45 2.72 7.60
CA VAL A 32 -3.56 3.48 8.20
C VAL A 32 -4.80 3.45 7.29
N ILE A 33 -4.63 3.64 5.98
CA ILE A 33 -5.73 3.58 5.02
C ILE A 33 -6.38 2.19 5.05
N ASN A 34 -5.60 1.11 5.10
CA ASN A 34 -6.12 -0.25 5.13
C ASN A 34 -6.90 -0.55 6.42
N ILE A 35 -6.45 -0.07 7.58
CA ILE A 35 -7.20 -0.21 8.84
C ILE A 35 -8.56 0.47 8.74
N ILE A 36 -8.60 1.70 8.22
CA ILE A 36 -9.85 2.44 8.01
C ILE A 36 -10.75 1.68 7.02
N ALA A 37 -10.19 1.20 5.91
CA ALA A 37 -10.95 0.45 4.91
C ALA A 37 -11.55 -0.84 5.46
N ILE A 38 -10.78 -1.64 6.21
CA ILE A 38 -11.26 -2.85 6.86
C ILE A 38 -12.38 -2.52 7.85
N THR A 39 -12.21 -1.47 8.64
CA THR A 39 -13.22 -1.02 9.60
C THR A 39 -14.53 -0.67 8.89
N ILE A 40 -14.48 0.08 7.79
CA ILE A 40 -15.65 0.42 6.98
C ILE A 40 -16.31 -0.84 6.40
N ILE A 41 -15.52 -1.79 5.87
CA ILE A 41 -16.03 -3.04 5.32
C ILE A 41 -16.71 -3.88 6.42
N CYS A 42 -16.16 -3.93 7.63
CA CYS A 42 -16.77 -4.62 8.75
C CYS A 42 -18.12 -3.98 9.14
N PHE A 43 -18.18 -2.66 9.27
CA PHE A 43 -19.44 -1.97 9.53
C PHE A 43 -20.45 -2.20 8.41
N TRP A 44 -20.04 -2.10 7.16
CA TRP A 44 -20.92 -2.40 6.03
C TRP A 44 -21.43 -3.84 6.07
N SER A 45 -20.60 -4.82 6.36
CA SER A 45 -21.02 -6.22 6.49
C SER A 45 -22.08 -6.39 7.59
N LEU A 46 -21.98 -5.64 8.69
CA LEU A 46 -23.01 -5.60 9.74
C LEU A 46 -24.31 -4.97 9.22
N PHE A 47 -24.25 -3.90 8.43
CA PHE A 47 -25.43 -3.28 7.83
C PHE A 47 -26.20 -4.22 6.89
N LEU A 48 -25.54 -5.17 6.24
CA LEU A 48 -26.21 -6.18 5.41
C LEU A 48 -27.18 -7.05 6.23
N LEU A 49 -26.94 -7.24 7.53
CA LEU A 49 -27.83 -8.01 8.42
C LEU A 49 -29.16 -7.29 8.68
N PHE A 50 -29.24 -5.98 8.46
CA PHE A 50 -30.44 -5.17 8.69
C PHE A 50 -31.35 -5.02 7.47
N GLY A 51 -31.07 -5.70 6.37
CA GLY A 51 -31.96 -5.79 5.21
C GLY A 51 -31.32 -5.46 3.86
N ALA A 52 -32.00 -5.90 2.81
CA ALA A 52 -31.51 -5.78 1.43
C ALA A 52 -31.44 -4.33 0.92
N GLU A 53 -32.19 -3.40 1.51
CA GLU A 53 -32.16 -1.99 1.10
C GLU A 53 -30.78 -1.36 1.31
N ASN A 54 -30.13 -1.72 2.42
CA ASN A 54 -28.78 -1.22 2.74
C ASN A 54 -27.72 -1.72 1.75
N TYR A 55 -27.92 -2.93 1.20
CA TYR A 55 -27.06 -3.43 0.13
C TYR A 55 -27.16 -2.59 -1.13
N LEU A 56 -28.35 -2.15 -1.51
CA LEU A 56 -28.56 -1.35 -2.73
C LEU A 56 -27.85 -0.01 -2.67
N ILE A 57 -27.80 0.64 -1.49
CA ILE A 57 -27.13 1.93 -1.30
C ILE A 57 -25.63 1.78 -1.63
N ILE A 58 -24.99 0.77 -1.07
CA ILE A 58 -23.56 0.56 -1.27
C ILE A 58 -23.24 0.02 -2.65
N ASN A 59 -24.08 -0.87 -3.18
CA ASN A 59 -23.92 -1.34 -4.54
C ASN A 59 -23.97 -0.17 -5.54
N ASN A 60 -24.92 0.75 -5.39
CA ASN A 60 -25.02 1.94 -6.23
C ASN A 60 -23.77 2.84 -6.10
N PHE A 61 -23.23 2.99 -4.89
CA PHE A 61 -21.98 3.71 -4.69
C PHE A 61 -20.83 3.02 -5.41
N LEU A 62 -20.63 1.71 -5.23
CA LEU A 62 -19.55 0.94 -5.85
C LEU A 62 -19.65 0.90 -7.38
N GLN A 63 -20.86 0.96 -7.94
CA GLN A 63 -21.08 1.03 -9.39
C GLN A 63 -20.78 2.41 -9.97
N SER A 64 -20.74 3.46 -9.14
CA SER A 64 -20.39 4.81 -9.57
C SER A 64 -18.90 4.88 -9.99
N PHE A 65 -18.56 5.87 -10.82
CA PHE A 65 -17.16 6.12 -11.21
C PHE A 65 -16.25 6.34 -10.00
N PHE A 66 -16.71 7.13 -9.03
CA PHE A 66 -15.95 7.41 -7.81
C PHE A 66 -15.79 6.15 -6.93
N GLY A 67 -16.84 5.36 -6.77
CA GLY A 67 -16.79 4.10 -6.03
C GLY A 67 -15.80 3.11 -6.64
N LYS A 68 -15.79 2.97 -7.97
CA LYS A 68 -14.81 2.13 -8.68
C LYS A 68 -13.38 2.63 -8.48
N PHE A 69 -13.18 3.94 -8.56
CA PHE A 69 -11.86 4.54 -8.33
C PHE A 69 -11.36 4.24 -6.90
N VAL A 70 -12.22 4.42 -5.89
CA VAL A 70 -11.88 4.10 -4.49
C VAL A 70 -11.60 2.61 -4.32
N ALA A 71 -12.42 1.73 -4.89
CA ALA A 71 -12.22 0.28 -4.80
C ALA A 71 -10.88 -0.17 -5.40
N VAL A 72 -10.53 0.35 -6.59
CA VAL A 72 -9.23 0.07 -7.23
C VAL A 72 -8.08 0.63 -6.41
N GLY A 73 -8.24 1.84 -5.87
CA GLY A 73 -7.25 2.45 -4.99
C GLY A 73 -6.99 1.62 -3.72
N LEU A 74 -8.05 1.15 -3.06
CA LEU A 74 -7.94 0.26 -1.91
C LEU A 74 -7.31 -1.09 -2.28
N CYS A 75 -7.66 -1.65 -3.42
CA CYS A 75 -7.03 -2.87 -3.91
C CYS A 75 -5.51 -2.68 -4.09
N TRP A 76 -5.08 -1.51 -4.60
CA TRP A 76 -3.67 -1.19 -4.70
C TRP A 76 -3.00 -1.03 -3.33
N THR A 77 -3.64 -0.36 -2.36
CA THR A 77 -3.09 -0.20 -1.01
C THR A 77 -2.88 -1.55 -0.32
N PHE A 78 -3.82 -2.47 -0.43
CA PHE A 78 -3.67 -3.85 0.08
C PHE A 78 -2.55 -4.61 -0.62
N SER A 79 -2.50 -4.56 -1.96
CA SER A 79 -1.46 -5.25 -2.75
C SER A 79 -0.06 -4.75 -2.39
N PHE A 80 0.11 -3.44 -2.29
CA PHE A 80 1.37 -2.83 -1.89
C PHE A 80 1.76 -3.21 -0.45
N HIS A 81 0.80 -3.17 0.47
CA HIS A 81 1.05 -3.49 1.87
C HIS A 81 1.54 -4.94 2.02
N ILE A 82 0.85 -5.90 1.42
CA ILE A 82 1.22 -7.32 1.45
C ILE A 82 2.62 -7.55 0.86
N LEU A 83 2.91 -6.99 -0.31
CA LEU A 83 4.22 -7.17 -0.95
C LEU A 83 5.35 -6.54 -0.13
N ASN A 84 5.10 -5.41 0.50
CA ASN A 84 6.11 -4.78 1.34
C ASN A 84 6.30 -5.52 2.66
N GLU A 85 5.24 -6.10 3.25
CA GLU A 85 5.35 -7.00 4.41
C GLU A 85 6.16 -8.25 4.07
N LEU A 86 5.93 -8.89 2.93
CA LEU A 86 6.76 -10.01 2.49
C LEU A 86 8.23 -9.60 2.38
N ARG A 87 8.52 -8.41 1.89
CA ARG A 87 9.88 -7.87 1.83
C ARG A 87 10.50 -7.72 3.23
N HIS A 88 9.74 -7.21 4.22
CA HIS A 88 10.18 -7.12 5.60
C HIS A 88 10.42 -8.49 6.22
N LEU A 89 9.55 -9.46 5.93
CA LEU A 89 9.72 -10.85 6.38
C LEU A 89 11.04 -11.46 5.88
N PHE A 90 11.44 -11.20 4.62
CA PHE A 90 12.75 -11.65 4.12
C PHE A 90 13.91 -10.98 4.86
N TRP A 91 13.79 -9.73 5.24
CA TRP A 91 14.79 -9.07 6.07
C TRP A 91 14.87 -9.67 7.48
N ASP A 92 13.73 -9.98 8.09
CA ASP A 92 13.70 -10.64 9.41
C ASP A 92 14.36 -12.02 9.37
N LEU A 93 14.33 -12.70 8.23
CA LEU A 93 15.06 -13.95 7.99
C LEU A 93 16.57 -13.74 7.70
N GLY A 94 17.05 -12.51 7.69
CA GLY A 94 18.45 -12.19 7.46
C GLY A 94 18.86 -12.04 5.99
N TYR A 95 17.92 -12.00 5.05
CA TYR A 95 18.21 -11.92 3.61
C TYR A 95 17.92 -10.52 3.04
N GLY A 96 18.75 -10.10 2.07
CA GLY A 96 18.45 -8.93 1.24
C GLY A 96 18.82 -7.56 1.80
N PHE A 97 19.72 -7.49 2.79
CA PHE A 97 20.19 -6.23 3.37
C PHE A 97 21.15 -5.41 2.48
N ASP A 98 21.69 -6.02 1.42
CA ASP A 98 22.55 -5.29 0.49
C ASP A 98 21.77 -4.11 -0.13
N LEU A 99 22.40 -2.94 -0.18
CA LEU A 99 21.81 -1.71 -0.72
C LEU A 99 21.29 -1.85 -2.15
N LYS A 100 21.98 -2.64 -2.99
CA LYS A 100 21.54 -2.92 -4.36
C LYS A 100 20.28 -3.78 -4.37
N ILE A 101 20.28 -4.87 -3.58
CA ILE A 101 19.15 -5.78 -3.45
C ILE A 101 17.95 -5.05 -2.86
N SER A 102 18.15 -4.25 -1.82
CA SER A 102 17.10 -3.45 -1.19
C SER A 102 16.45 -2.45 -2.16
N LYS A 103 17.23 -1.82 -3.07
CA LYS A 103 16.68 -0.95 -4.12
C LYS A 103 15.86 -1.74 -5.14
N ILE A 104 16.40 -2.85 -5.64
CA ILE A 104 15.73 -3.69 -6.64
C ILE A 104 14.41 -4.25 -6.09
N THR A 105 14.45 -4.85 -4.89
CA THR A 105 13.24 -5.39 -4.25
C THR A 105 12.21 -4.30 -3.97
N GLY A 106 12.64 -3.08 -3.63
CA GLY A 106 11.75 -1.93 -3.46
C GLY A 106 11.02 -1.54 -4.74
N VAL A 107 11.73 -1.49 -5.87
CA VAL A 107 11.12 -1.21 -7.18
C VAL A 107 10.18 -2.36 -7.58
N LEU A 108 10.59 -3.61 -7.36
CA LEU A 108 9.75 -4.78 -7.64
C LEU A 108 8.45 -4.78 -6.79
N THR A 109 8.51 -4.36 -5.54
CA THR A 109 7.34 -4.19 -4.67
C THR A 109 6.36 -3.17 -5.27
N LEU A 110 6.85 -2.01 -5.72
CA LEU A 110 6.00 -1.00 -6.36
C LEU A 110 5.36 -1.53 -7.65
N LEU A 111 6.16 -2.04 -8.57
CA LEU A 111 5.65 -2.55 -9.85
C LEU A 111 4.73 -3.76 -9.64
N GLY A 112 5.11 -4.69 -8.76
CA GLY A 112 4.31 -5.85 -8.41
C GLY A 112 2.95 -5.49 -7.81
N SER A 113 2.87 -4.42 -7.01
CA SER A 113 1.60 -3.94 -6.45
C SER A 113 0.62 -3.47 -7.54
N PHE A 114 1.10 -2.79 -8.58
CA PHE A 114 0.26 -2.40 -9.72
C PHE A 114 -0.20 -3.62 -10.52
N VAL A 115 0.72 -4.57 -10.79
CA VAL A 115 0.36 -5.81 -11.50
C VAL A 115 -0.69 -6.60 -10.72
N LEU A 116 -0.53 -6.79 -9.41
CA LEU A 116 -1.52 -7.46 -8.57
C LEU A 116 -2.86 -6.75 -8.58
N THR A 117 -2.87 -5.43 -8.52
CA THR A 117 -4.12 -4.63 -8.58
C THR A 117 -4.85 -4.87 -9.90
N ILE A 118 -4.14 -4.87 -11.02
CA ILE A 118 -4.72 -5.15 -12.34
C ILE A 118 -5.28 -6.57 -12.38
N LEU A 119 -4.54 -7.56 -11.88
CA LEU A 119 -4.99 -8.94 -11.82
C LEU A 119 -6.28 -9.09 -10.99
N PHE A 120 -6.32 -8.52 -9.79
CA PHE A 120 -7.52 -8.55 -8.95
C PHE A 120 -8.71 -7.84 -9.59
N TYR A 121 -8.47 -6.71 -10.26
CA TYR A 121 -9.52 -6.02 -11.00
C TYR A 121 -10.09 -6.87 -12.14
N LEU A 122 -9.22 -7.52 -12.92
CA LEU A 122 -9.65 -8.39 -14.03
C LEU A 122 -10.40 -9.62 -13.53
N ILE A 123 -9.95 -10.24 -12.44
CA ILE A 123 -10.64 -11.37 -11.82
C ILE A 123 -12.01 -10.93 -11.30
N GLY A 124 -12.07 -9.81 -10.57
CA GLY A 124 -13.33 -9.27 -10.05
C GLY A 124 -14.33 -8.95 -11.16
N LYS A 125 -13.87 -8.35 -12.26
CA LYS A 125 -14.71 -8.06 -13.42
C LYS A 125 -15.29 -9.31 -14.10
N ASN A 126 -14.58 -10.44 -14.02
CA ASN A 126 -15.05 -11.69 -14.63
C ASN A 126 -16.02 -12.49 -13.74
N ILE A 127 -16.05 -12.17 -12.42
CA ILE A 127 -16.91 -12.84 -11.45
C ILE A 127 -18.25 -12.10 -11.29
N PHE A 128 -18.26 -10.78 -11.49
CA PHE A 128 -19.43 -9.89 -11.38
C PHE A 128 -19.72 -9.22 -12.72
#